data_306d450d3e774ee54bf319e9f74f2e46
#
_entry.id   306d450d3e774ee54bf319e9f74f2e46
#
_cell.length_a   1.000
_cell.length_b   1.000
_cell.length_c   1.000
_cell.angle_alpha   90.00
_cell.angle_beta   90.00
_cell.angle_gamma   90.00
#
_symmetry.space_group_name_H-M   'P 1'
#
loop_
_entity.id
_entity.type
_entity.pdbx_description
1 polymer ?
#
loop_
_entity_poly.entity_id
_entity_poly.type
_entity_poly.pdbx_seq_one_letter_code
_entity_poly.pdbx_strand_id
1 'polypeptide(L)'
;ATDIKDDDFVDKLFVANTHDWLLCFTSNGKVYWLKVYELPQAGRNARGKPIVNMLPLEDGERVNAVLPVRKFEEGQYVFMATANGTVKKTPLTQFSRPRASGIIALELREDDYLINVEITDGERDVMLFSSAGKAIRFKESDVRSMGRTAAGVRGIKLDDGQKVISLIIIDEEGKILAATENGYGKRTKVEDFSPQGRGGRGVIGIQVSARNGKVVGAIQVADDDEIMLVSKAGTLVRTKVDGISVVGRNTQGVTLISIDKKDQLVAIDRVISGDDEDEEGADAVEEGALEEGAAADEGAVDEGTAEGEE
;
A
#
# COMPACT_ATOMS: atom_id res chain seq x y z
N ALA A 1 -5.29 -17.40 2.18
CA ALA A 1 -5.97 -16.43 3.05
C ALA A 1 -5.16 -16.33 4.34
N THR A 2 -4.71 -15.14 4.69
CA THR A 2 -4.10 -14.84 5.99
C THR A 2 -5.17 -14.87 7.06
N ASP A 3 -4.88 -15.52 8.20
CA ASP A 3 -5.76 -15.48 9.38
C ASP A 3 -5.66 -14.07 9.99
N ILE A 4 -6.57 -13.19 9.59
CA ILE A 4 -6.63 -11.79 10.00
C ILE A 4 -7.62 -11.71 11.18
N LYS A 5 -7.32 -10.90 12.20
CA LYS A 5 -8.30 -10.60 13.26
C LYS A 5 -9.48 -9.84 12.66
N ASP A 6 -10.66 -9.95 13.26
CA ASP A 6 -11.91 -9.36 12.75
C ASP A 6 -11.86 -7.85 12.47
N ASP A 7 -10.88 -7.12 13.07
CA ASP A 7 -10.68 -5.68 12.91
C ASP A 7 -9.37 -5.32 12.16
N ASP A 8 -8.69 -6.29 11.54
CA ASP A 8 -7.40 -6.09 10.87
C ASP A 8 -7.54 -6.28 9.35
N PHE A 9 -6.77 -5.55 8.54
CA PHE A 9 -6.78 -5.67 7.09
C PHE A 9 -5.39 -5.40 6.51
N VAL A 10 -5.14 -5.92 5.30
CA VAL A 10 -3.91 -5.63 4.56
C VAL A 10 -3.99 -4.21 4.00
N ASP A 11 -3.22 -3.30 4.58
CA ASP A 11 -3.18 -1.89 4.16
C ASP A 11 -2.15 -1.66 3.03
N LYS A 12 -1.00 -2.32 3.11
CA LYS A 12 0.09 -2.17 2.12
C LYS A 12 0.74 -3.49 1.78
N LEU A 13 0.95 -3.71 0.48
CA LEU A 13 1.70 -4.83 -0.05
C LEU A 13 2.82 -4.31 -0.94
N PHE A 14 4.04 -4.75 -0.73
CA PHE A 14 5.19 -4.38 -1.56
C PHE A 14 6.22 -5.51 -1.61
N VAL A 15 7.02 -5.51 -2.66
CA VAL A 15 8.16 -6.42 -2.84
C VAL A 15 9.44 -5.67 -2.49
N ALA A 16 10.30 -6.30 -1.71
CA ALA A 16 11.58 -5.72 -1.32
C ALA A 16 12.66 -6.80 -1.20
N ASN A 17 13.91 -6.44 -1.49
CA ASN A 17 15.05 -7.32 -1.28
C ASN A 17 15.40 -7.37 0.21
N THR A 18 15.90 -8.49 0.72
CA THR A 18 16.25 -8.67 2.13
C THR A 18 17.23 -7.63 2.67
N HIS A 19 18.10 -7.09 1.83
CA HIS A 19 19.08 -6.06 2.21
C HIS A 19 18.60 -4.61 2.02
N ASP A 20 17.39 -4.42 1.50
CA ASP A 20 16.82 -3.09 1.33
C ASP A 20 16.51 -2.44 2.68
N TRP A 21 16.50 -1.11 2.68
CA TRP A 21 15.95 -0.31 3.76
C TRP A 21 14.47 -0.07 3.52
N LEU A 22 13.68 -0.20 4.54
CA LEU A 22 12.30 0.29 4.56
C LEU A 22 12.29 1.65 5.27
N LEU A 23 11.96 2.69 4.52
CA LEU A 23 11.70 4.01 5.06
C LEU A 23 10.23 4.08 5.46
N CYS A 24 9.97 4.05 6.76
CA CYS A 24 8.62 4.10 7.32
C CYS A 24 8.26 5.55 7.66
N PHE A 25 7.45 6.18 6.83
CA PHE A 25 6.97 7.54 7.02
C PHE A 25 5.69 7.54 7.83
N THR A 26 5.63 8.41 8.84
CA THR A 26 4.51 8.44 9.77
C THR A 26 3.58 9.63 9.56
N SER A 27 2.38 9.54 10.13
CA SER A 27 1.38 10.61 10.14
C SER A 27 1.95 11.92 10.68
N ASN A 28 2.89 11.84 11.61
CA ASN A 28 3.53 13.00 12.27
C ASN A 28 4.66 13.64 11.44
N GLY A 29 4.85 13.18 10.18
CA GLY A 29 5.91 13.71 9.31
C GLY A 29 7.31 13.27 9.68
N LYS A 30 7.46 12.21 10.49
CA LYS A 30 8.72 11.55 10.79
C LYS A 30 8.97 10.39 9.83
N VAL A 31 10.24 9.97 9.75
CA VAL A 31 10.65 8.75 9.07
C VAL A 31 11.53 7.91 9.98
N TYR A 32 11.29 6.62 9.99
CA TYR A 32 12.08 5.59 10.65
C TYR A 32 12.64 4.62 9.60
N TRP A 33 13.67 3.86 9.97
CA TRP A 33 14.30 2.88 9.09
C TRP A 33 14.20 1.50 9.71
N LEU A 34 13.87 0.52 8.86
CA LEU A 34 13.97 -0.90 9.16
C LEU A 34 14.75 -1.59 8.04
N LYS A 35 15.51 -2.60 8.37
CA LYS A 35 16.03 -3.53 7.37
C LYS A 35 15.00 -4.61 7.10
N VAL A 36 14.83 -5.00 5.83
CA VAL A 36 13.88 -6.04 5.46
C VAL A 36 14.17 -7.34 6.22
N TYR A 37 15.43 -7.73 6.40
CA TYR A 37 15.81 -8.93 7.16
C TYR A 37 15.50 -8.83 8.67
N GLU A 38 15.21 -7.66 9.21
CA GLU A 38 14.78 -7.47 10.61
C GLU A 38 13.28 -7.76 10.79
N LEU A 39 12.54 -7.82 9.68
CA LEU A 39 11.13 -8.17 9.72
C LEU A 39 10.95 -9.65 10.09
N PRO A 40 9.97 -9.98 10.95
CA PRO A 40 9.70 -11.36 11.28
C PRO A 40 9.23 -12.12 10.04
N GLN A 41 9.93 -13.21 9.74
CA GLN A 41 9.44 -14.16 8.73
C GLN A 41 8.21 -14.89 9.26
N ALA A 42 7.20 -14.99 8.42
CA ALA A 42 5.95 -15.63 8.79
C ALA A 42 5.34 -16.34 7.57
N GLY A 43 4.76 -17.52 7.79
CA GLY A 43 4.01 -18.22 6.76
C GLY A 43 2.66 -17.54 6.47
N ARG A 44 1.99 -17.98 5.41
CA ARG A 44 0.70 -17.42 4.94
C ARG A 44 -0.39 -17.35 6.02
N ASN A 45 -0.36 -18.27 7.00
CA ASN A 45 -1.36 -18.36 8.07
C ASN A 45 -0.86 -17.79 9.40
N ALA A 46 0.29 -17.15 9.43
CA ALA A 46 0.84 -16.59 10.66
C ALA A 46 0.18 -15.25 11.00
N ARG A 47 -0.07 -15.05 12.28
CA ARG A 47 -0.48 -13.72 12.78
C ARG A 47 0.68 -12.76 12.72
N GLY A 48 0.46 -11.58 12.13
CA GLY A 48 1.45 -10.52 12.08
C GLY A 48 1.87 -10.02 13.46
N LYS A 49 2.95 -9.26 13.50
CA LYS A 49 3.38 -8.53 14.70
C LYS A 49 3.06 -7.04 14.53
N PRO A 50 2.58 -6.36 15.57
CA PRO A 50 2.34 -4.92 15.49
C PRO A 50 3.61 -4.15 15.17
N ILE A 51 3.55 -3.22 14.22
CA ILE A 51 4.71 -2.43 13.78
C ILE A 51 5.27 -1.55 14.92
N VAL A 52 4.46 -1.20 15.91
CA VAL A 52 4.87 -0.47 17.11
C VAL A 52 5.91 -1.24 17.96
N ASN A 53 6.02 -2.56 17.78
CA ASN A 53 7.05 -3.36 18.43
C ASN A 53 8.40 -3.27 17.71
N MET A 54 8.44 -2.68 16.52
CA MET A 54 9.63 -2.57 15.68
C MET A 54 10.09 -1.13 15.52
N LEU A 55 9.20 -0.17 15.70
CA LEU A 55 9.45 1.26 15.58
C LEU A 55 9.04 1.98 16.86
N PRO A 56 9.85 2.94 17.37
CA PRO A 56 9.52 3.72 18.56
C PRO A 56 8.50 4.81 18.21
N LEU A 57 7.29 4.42 17.84
CA LEU A 57 6.21 5.34 17.49
C LEU A 57 5.66 6.03 18.74
N GLU A 58 5.25 7.28 18.59
CA GLU A 58 4.54 8.04 19.61
C GLU A 58 3.05 7.62 19.69
N ASP A 59 2.39 7.96 20.79
CA ASP A 59 0.95 7.69 20.93
C ASP A 59 0.14 8.35 19.79
N GLY A 60 -0.66 7.55 19.11
CA GLY A 60 -1.45 7.99 17.95
C GLY A 60 -0.67 8.16 16.64
N GLU A 61 0.66 8.01 16.66
CA GLU A 61 1.47 8.01 15.44
C GLU A 61 1.24 6.73 14.63
N ARG A 62 1.03 6.88 13.32
CA ARG A 62 0.79 5.77 12.40
C ARG A 62 1.76 5.80 11.24
N VAL A 63 2.16 4.64 10.75
CA VAL A 63 2.93 4.52 9.51
C VAL A 63 1.96 4.65 8.34
N ASN A 64 2.11 5.72 7.57
CA ASN A 64 1.24 6.03 6.43
C ASN A 64 1.86 5.67 5.08
N ALA A 65 3.19 5.58 5.01
CA ALA A 65 3.87 5.14 3.80
C ALA A 65 5.13 4.34 4.14
N VAL A 66 5.42 3.32 3.35
CA VAL A 66 6.63 2.50 3.44
C VAL A 66 7.28 2.48 2.07
N LEU A 67 8.53 2.92 1.99
CA LEU A 67 9.30 2.93 0.75
C LEU A 67 10.50 1.98 0.88
N PRO A 68 10.57 0.92 0.06
CA PRO A 68 11.77 0.10 -0.03
C PRO A 68 12.85 0.88 -0.79
N VAL A 69 14.04 0.99 -0.19
CA VAL A 69 15.18 1.72 -0.76
C VAL A 69 16.42 0.85 -0.72
N ARG A 70 16.93 0.51 -1.90
CA ARG A 70 18.16 -0.27 -2.04
C ARG A 70 19.41 0.58 -1.88
N LYS A 71 19.40 1.76 -2.52
CA LYS A 71 20.49 2.72 -2.52
C LYS A 71 19.94 4.14 -2.43
N PHE A 72 20.67 5.02 -1.74
CA PHE A 72 20.34 6.45 -1.65
C PHE A 72 21.11 7.20 -2.75
N GLU A 73 20.57 7.19 -3.95
CA GLU A 73 21.24 7.76 -5.13
C GLU A 73 20.95 9.25 -5.30
N GLU A 74 21.88 9.98 -5.90
CA GLU A 74 21.67 11.36 -6.34
C GLU A 74 20.69 11.37 -7.52
N GLY A 75 19.94 12.46 -7.68
CA GLY A 75 18.92 12.59 -8.72
C GLY A 75 17.59 11.95 -8.39
N GLN A 76 17.49 11.22 -7.27
CA GLN A 76 16.22 10.72 -6.74
C GLN A 76 15.71 11.59 -5.59
N TYR A 77 14.41 11.66 -5.49
CA TYR A 77 13.71 12.49 -4.51
C TYR A 77 12.63 11.70 -3.80
N VAL A 78 12.37 12.10 -2.58
CA VAL A 78 11.18 11.70 -1.81
C VAL A 78 10.15 12.81 -1.98
N PHE A 79 9.06 12.50 -2.66
CA PHE A 79 7.93 13.40 -2.83
C PHE A 79 6.86 13.07 -1.81
N MET A 80 6.40 14.07 -1.08
CA MET A 80 5.48 13.92 0.06
C MET A 80 4.24 14.76 -0.15
N ALA A 81 3.09 14.27 0.30
CA ALA A 81 1.84 15.01 0.30
C ALA A 81 1.13 14.91 1.65
N THR A 82 0.49 15.99 2.08
CA THR A 82 -0.28 16.06 3.32
C THR A 82 -1.77 16.16 3.05
N ALA A 83 -2.56 15.84 4.06
CA ALA A 83 -4.03 15.88 4.00
C ALA A 83 -4.57 17.26 3.68
N ASN A 84 -3.92 18.34 4.11
CA ASN A 84 -4.33 19.71 3.81
C ASN A 84 -3.80 20.24 2.46
N GLY A 85 -3.18 19.35 1.65
CA GLY A 85 -2.77 19.68 0.29
C GLY A 85 -1.41 20.37 0.17
N THR A 86 -0.55 20.24 1.18
CA THR A 86 0.85 20.64 1.10
C THR A 86 1.64 19.51 0.44
N VAL A 87 2.61 19.88 -0.40
CA VAL A 87 3.55 18.96 -1.04
C VAL A 87 4.99 19.40 -0.78
N LYS A 88 5.90 18.45 -0.80
CA LYS A 88 7.32 18.66 -0.59
C LYS A 88 8.14 17.65 -1.37
N LYS A 89 9.27 18.12 -1.91
CA LYS A 89 10.27 17.29 -2.56
C LYS A 89 11.61 17.43 -1.82
N THR A 90 12.18 16.30 -1.40
CA THR A 90 13.45 16.26 -0.66
C THR A 90 14.38 15.25 -1.31
N PRO A 91 15.69 15.56 -1.55
CA PRO A 91 16.63 14.58 -2.10
C PRO A 91 16.66 13.30 -1.25
N LEU A 92 16.62 12.13 -1.91
CA LEU A 92 16.64 10.83 -1.24
C LEU A 92 17.92 10.67 -0.38
N THR A 93 19.04 11.24 -0.81
CA THR A 93 20.30 11.21 -0.09
C THR A 93 20.24 11.81 1.31
N GLN A 94 19.28 12.72 1.59
CA GLN A 94 19.08 13.29 2.92
C GLN A 94 18.52 12.26 3.94
N PHE A 95 18.08 11.12 3.48
CA PHE A 95 17.57 10.01 4.30
C PHE A 95 18.60 8.88 4.46
N SER A 96 19.84 9.03 3.98
CA SER A 96 20.88 7.99 4.00
C SER A 96 21.50 7.71 5.36
N ARG A 97 21.16 8.50 6.39
CA ARG A 97 21.72 8.36 7.74
C ARG A 97 20.63 7.96 8.73
N PRO A 98 20.41 6.66 8.96
CA PRO A 98 19.43 6.14 9.90
C PRO A 98 19.67 6.65 11.31
N ARG A 99 18.58 6.90 12.05
CA ARG A 99 18.58 7.18 13.48
C ARG A 99 17.45 6.39 14.15
N ALA A 100 17.75 5.73 15.27
CA ALA A 100 16.78 4.91 15.99
C ALA A 100 15.55 5.71 16.46
N SER A 101 15.74 7.00 16.83
CA SER A 101 14.65 7.91 17.22
C SER A 101 13.83 8.46 16.06
N GLY A 102 14.12 8.03 14.81
CA GLY A 102 13.58 8.67 13.62
C GLY A 102 14.12 10.07 13.38
N ILE A 103 13.73 10.68 12.28
CA ILE A 103 14.03 12.08 11.96
C ILE A 103 12.80 12.74 11.36
N ILE A 104 12.75 14.06 11.44
CA ILE A 104 11.73 14.86 10.73
C ILE A 104 11.99 14.74 9.23
N ALA A 105 10.99 14.27 8.50
CA ALA A 105 10.97 14.24 7.04
C ALA A 105 10.22 15.45 6.47
N LEU A 106 9.18 15.91 7.15
CA LEU A 106 8.36 17.05 6.81
C LEU A 106 7.91 17.76 8.09
N GLU A 107 8.10 19.07 8.17
CA GLU A 107 7.51 19.87 9.25
C GLU A 107 6.02 20.11 8.92
N LEU A 108 5.16 19.47 9.70
CA LEU A 108 3.70 19.57 9.53
C LEU A 108 3.18 20.90 10.07
N ARG A 109 2.16 21.42 9.40
CA ARG A 109 1.37 22.54 9.90
C ARG A 109 0.33 22.02 10.91
N GLU A 110 -0.26 22.94 11.66
CA GLU A 110 -1.34 22.64 12.60
C GLU A 110 -2.49 21.91 11.90
N ASP A 111 -3.04 20.90 12.54
CA ASP A 111 -4.14 20.05 12.05
C ASP A 111 -3.89 19.39 10.69
N ASP A 112 -2.62 19.14 10.34
CA ASP A 112 -2.23 18.45 9.12
C ASP A 112 -1.51 17.13 9.45
N TYR A 113 -1.53 16.19 8.50
CA TYR A 113 -0.81 14.94 8.61
C TYR A 113 -0.35 14.47 7.23
N LEU A 114 0.75 13.71 7.22
CA LEU A 114 1.29 13.09 6.02
C LEU A 114 0.35 12.00 5.54
N ILE A 115 -0.03 12.00 4.26
CA ILE A 115 -0.90 10.96 3.69
C ILE A 115 -0.15 9.93 2.90
N ASN A 116 0.78 10.34 2.04
CA ASN A 116 1.54 9.44 1.21
C ASN A 116 2.89 10.03 0.82
N VAL A 117 3.80 9.13 0.44
CA VAL A 117 5.17 9.43 0.04
C VAL A 117 5.55 8.52 -1.12
N GLU A 118 6.22 9.09 -2.13
CA GLU A 118 6.69 8.35 -3.31
C GLU A 118 8.13 8.73 -3.65
N ILE A 119 8.85 7.82 -4.30
CA ILE A 119 10.18 8.11 -4.86
C ILE A 119 10.01 8.59 -6.30
N THR A 120 10.70 9.67 -6.63
CA THR A 120 10.64 10.29 -7.96
C THR A 120 12.04 10.61 -8.49
N ASP A 121 12.13 10.87 -9.79
CA ASP A 121 13.37 11.30 -10.49
C ASP A 121 13.48 12.82 -10.66
N GLY A 122 12.47 13.59 -10.22
CA GLY A 122 12.44 15.05 -10.32
C GLY A 122 11.73 15.60 -11.56
N GLU A 123 11.36 14.75 -12.52
CA GLU A 123 10.83 15.18 -13.83
C GLU A 123 9.39 14.69 -14.12
N ARG A 124 8.82 13.92 -13.19
CA ARG A 124 7.48 13.32 -13.33
C ARG A 124 6.36 14.35 -13.25
N ASP A 125 5.19 13.97 -13.74
CA ASP A 125 3.95 14.65 -13.39
C ASP A 125 3.39 14.09 -12.08
N VAL A 126 2.88 14.97 -11.25
CA VAL A 126 2.28 14.63 -9.96
C VAL A 126 0.79 14.93 -10.00
N MET A 127 0.00 14.01 -9.47
CA MET A 127 -1.44 14.22 -9.29
C MET A 127 -1.83 14.10 -7.82
N LEU A 128 -2.61 15.06 -7.34
CA LEU A 128 -3.26 15.00 -6.04
C LEU A 128 -4.76 14.83 -6.25
N PHE A 129 -5.36 13.90 -5.51
CA PHE A 129 -6.79 13.65 -5.52
C PHE A 129 -7.41 14.01 -4.17
N SER A 130 -8.55 14.70 -4.17
CA SER A 130 -9.24 15.10 -2.93
C SER A 130 -10.47 14.22 -2.64
N SER A 131 -10.86 14.15 -1.38
CA SER A 131 -12.07 13.47 -0.92
C SER A 131 -13.36 13.98 -1.59
N ALA A 132 -13.35 15.22 -2.08
CA ALA A 132 -14.46 15.84 -2.81
C ALA A 132 -14.43 15.53 -4.32
N GLY A 133 -13.57 14.63 -4.78
CA GLY A 133 -13.50 14.23 -6.18
C GLY A 133 -12.81 15.19 -7.12
N LYS A 134 -12.09 16.19 -6.61
CA LYS A 134 -11.24 17.06 -7.41
C LYS A 134 -9.82 16.51 -7.51
N ALA A 135 -9.20 16.68 -8.66
CA ALA A 135 -7.82 16.31 -8.92
C ALA A 135 -7.05 17.49 -9.53
N ILE A 136 -5.78 17.60 -9.18
CA ILE A 136 -4.85 18.53 -9.81
C ILE A 136 -3.63 17.75 -10.29
N ARG A 137 -3.26 17.94 -11.57
CA ARG A 137 -2.03 17.43 -12.15
C ARG A 137 -1.08 18.57 -12.43
N PHE A 138 0.15 18.47 -11.99
CA PHE A 138 1.20 19.47 -12.19
C PHE A 138 2.56 18.81 -12.37
N LYS A 139 3.51 19.56 -12.92
CA LYS A 139 4.87 19.05 -13.08
C LYS A 139 5.60 19.02 -11.75
N GLU A 140 6.33 17.95 -11.48
CA GLU A 140 7.18 17.85 -10.29
C GLU A 140 8.20 18.98 -10.20
N SER A 141 8.69 19.49 -11.33
CA SER A 141 9.61 20.63 -11.42
C SER A 141 9.03 21.92 -10.85
N ASP A 142 7.70 22.07 -10.74
CA ASP A 142 7.06 23.20 -10.08
C ASP A 142 7.27 23.20 -8.55
N VAL A 143 7.73 22.07 -7.99
CA VAL A 143 8.08 21.93 -6.59
C VAL A 143 9.59 21.91 -6.44
N ARG A 144 10.15 23.03 -5.95
CA ARG A 144 11.59 23.10 -5.68
C ARG A 144 12.01 22.04 -4.65
N SER A 145 13.21 21.50 -4.79
CA SER A 145 13.84 20.65 -3.79
C SER A 145 14.06 21.40 -2.48
N MET A 146 13.74 20.80 -1.35
CA MET A 146 13.80 21.40 -0.01
C MET A 146 14.42 20.43 0.99
N GLY A 147 15.03 20.98 2.05
CA GLY A 147 15.54 20.21 3.17
C GLY A 147 14.42 19.54 3.99
N ARG A 148 14.79 18.53 4.79
CA ARG A 148 13.84 17.71 5.58
C ARG A 148 12.95 18.52 6.53
N THR A 149 13.45 19.57 7.15
CA THR A 149 12.74 20.42 8.12
C THR A 149 11.87 21.49 7.50
N ALA A 150 11.76 21.56 6.16
CA ALA A 150 10.86 22.50 5.50
C ALA A 150 9.41 22.01 5.57
N ALA A 151 8.46 22.96 5.69
CA ALA A 151 7.03 22.66 5.74
C ALA A 151 6.39 22.41 4.35
N GLY A 152 7.14 22.57 3.26
CA GLY A 152 6.64 22.36 1.91
C GLY A 152 5.87 23.55 1.35
N VAL A 153 5.20 23.34 0.22
CA VAL A 153 4.45 24.34 -0.54
C VAL A 153 3.05 23.82 -0.86
N ARG A 154 2.13 24.70 -1.19
CA ARG A 154 0.77 24.31 -1.57
C ARG A 154 0.78 23.54 -2.89
N GLY A 155 0.27 22.31 -2.87
CA GLY A 155 0.04 21.46 -4.04
C GLY A 155 -1.35 21.69 -4.65
N ILE A 156 -2.39 21.71 -3.80
CA ILE A 156 -3.78 21.94 -4.18
C ILE A 156 -4.45 22.89 -3.19
N LYS A 157 -5.40 23.69 -3.68
CA LYS A 157 -6.29 24.49 -2.83
C LYS A 157 -7.58 23.71 -2.59
N LEU A 158 -7.80 23.34 -1.35
CA LEU A 158 -9.00 22.65 -0.89
C LEU A 158 -10.02 23.65 -0.37
N ASP A 159 -11.29 23.30 -0.45
CA ASP A 159 -12.36 23.98 0.28
C ASP A 159 -12.49 23.37 1.70
N ASP A 160 -13.20 24.03 2.61
CA ASP A 160 -13.33 23.60 4.01
C ASP A 160 -13.86 22.18 4.13
N GLY A 161 -13.27 21.41 5.02
CA GLY A 161 -13.63 20.00 5.28
C GLY A 161 -13.16 19.00 4.22
N GLN A 162 -12.48 19.45 3.16
CA GLN A 162 -11.87 18.57 2.17
C GLN A 162 -10.45 18.17 2.56
N LYS A 163 -10.05 16.97 2.19
CA LYS A 163 -8.69 16.45 2.38
C LYS A 163 -8.16 15.86 1.08
N VAL A 164 -6.85 15.94 0.87
CA VAL A 164 -6.18 15.09 -0.12
C VAL A 164 -6.21 13.65 0.39
N ILE A 165 -6.55 12.73 -0.49
CA ILE A 165 -6.64 11.31 -0.15
C ILE A 165 -5.64 10.46 -0.94
N SER A 166 -5.11 10.97 -2.04
CA SER A 166 -4.11 10.24 -2.84
C SER A 166 -3.08 11.19 -3.45
N LEU A 167 -1.84 10.73 -3.43
CA LEU A 167 -0.71 11.23 -4.21
C LEU A 167 -0.39 10.18 -5.26
N ILE A 168 -0.34 10.58 -6.52
CA ILE A 168 -0.02 9.71 -7.66
C ILE A 168 1.13 10.35 -8.42
N ILE A 169 2.18 9.59 -8.61
CA ILE A 169 3.26 9.94 -9.56
C ILE A 169 2.87 9.32 -10.89
N ILE A 170 2.68 10.16 -11.90
CA ILE A 170 2.12 9.73 -13.18
C ILE A 170 3.21 9.04 -14.01
N ASP A 171 2.91 7.82 -14.40
CA ASP A 171 3.65 7.07 -15.41
C ASP A 171 3.10 7.37 -16.81
N GLU A 172 3.90 7.06 -17.86
CA GLU A 172 3.55 7.34 -19.25
C GLU A 172 2.29 6.59 -19.70
N GLU A 173 2.11 5.36 -19.21
CA GLU A 173 0.97 4.51 -19.55
C GLU A 173 0.06 4.29 -18.33
N GLY A 174 -1.24 4.09 -18.61
CA GLY A 174 -2.23 3.77 -17.58
C GLY A 174 -3.40 4.74 -17.51
N LYS A 175 -4.28 4.47 -16.58
CA LYS A 175 -5.51 5.22 -16.33
C LYS A 175 -5.65 5.51 -14.83
N ILE A 176 -6.33 6.58 -14.48
CA ILE A 176 -6.61 6.90 -13.09
C ILE A 176 -7.91 6.19 -12.69
N LEU A 177 -7.79 5.26 -11.77
CA LEU A 177 -8.92 4.63 -11.09
C LEU A 177 -9.22 5.41 -9.83
N ALA A 178 -10.44 5.90 -9.70
CA ALA A 178 -10.94 6.53 -8.48
C ALA A 178 -12.10 5.71 -7.91
N ALA A 179 -12.12 5.51 -6.59
CA ALA A 179 -13.17 4.80 -5.87
C ALA A 179 -13.76 5.64 -4.74
N THR A 180 -15.02 5.39 -4.41
CA THR A 180 -15.80 6.17 -3.45
C THR A 180 -16.39 5.30 -2.34
N GLU A 181 -16.77 5.92 -1.22
CA GLU A 181 -17.27 5.27 0.01
C GLU A 181 -18.38 4.24 -0.22
N ASN A 182 -19.28 4.51 -1.15
CA ASN A 182 -20.44 3.65 -1.42
C ASN A 182 -20.17 2.59 -2.51
N GLY A 183 -18.88 2.28 -2.79
CA GLY A 183 -18.47 1.21 -3.70
C GLY A 183 -18.58 1.54 -5.18
N TYR A 184 -18.68 2.82 -5.55
CA TYR A 184 -18.61 3.28 -6.93
C TYR A 184 -17.19 3.68 -7.31
N GLY A 185 -16.90 3.62 -8.61
CA GLY A 185 -15.64 4.10 -9.14
C GLY A 185 -15.59 4.06 -10.65
N LYS A 186 -14.46 4.44 -11.20
CA LYS A 186 -14.25 4.50 -12.65
C LYS A 186 -12.80 4.62 -12.99
N ARG A 187 -12.46 4.25 -14.20
CA ARG A 187 -11.18 4.60 -14.82
C ARG A 187 -11.34 5.84 -15.67
N THR A 188 -10.36 6.72 -15.67
CA THR A 188 -10.31 7.92 -16.51
C THR A 188 -8.92 8.03 -17.12
N LYS A 189 -8.83 8.39 -18.40
CA LYS A 189 -7.55 8.57 -19.07
C LYS A 189 -6.73 9.67 -18.41
N VAL A 190 -5.41 9.47 -18.33
CA VAL A 190 -4.49 10.49 -17.75
C VAL A 190 -4.53 11.79 -18.55
N GLU A 191 -4.72 11.73 -19.88
CA GLU A 191 -4.78 12.89 -20.78
C GLU A 191 -5.99 13.79 -20.50
N ASP A 192 -7.07 13.23 -19.94
CA ASP A 192 -8.24 14.02 -19.54
C ASP A 192 -7.90 15.00 -18.40
N PHE A 193 -6.80 14.80 -17.69
CA PHE A 193 -6.29 15.67 -16.63
C PHE A 193 -5.16 16.53 -17.19
N SER A 194 -5.49 17.64 -17.82
CA SER A 194 -4.48 18.57 -18.34
C SER A 194 -3.56 19.08 -17.22
N PRO A 195 -2.23 19.07 -17.42
CA PRO A 195 -1.31 19.70 -16.47
C PRO A 195 -1.63 21.18 -16.25
N GLN A 196 -1.54 21.61 -15.00
CA GLN A 196 -1.76 23.01 -14.59
C GLN A 196 -0.74 23.41 -13.54
N GLY A 197 -0.64 24.70 -13.21
CA GLY A 197 0.23 25.14 -12.11
C GLY A 197 -0.24 24.57 -10.76
N ARG A 198 0.69 24.16 -9.90
CA ARG A 198 0.36 23.69 -8.54
C ARG A 198 -0.37 24.75 -7.72
N GLY A 199 -1.09 24.33 -6.69
CA GLY A 199 -1.77 25.23 -5.74
C GLY A 199 -3.10 25.78 -6.24
N GLY A 200 -3.56 25.35 -7.44
CA GLY A 200 -4.91 25.61 -7.95
C GLY A 200 -5.97 24.74 -7.28
N ARG A 201 -7.25 24.95 -7.64
CA ARG A 201 -8.39 24.15 -7.14
C ARG A 201 -8.52 22.79 -7.83
N GLY A 202 -7.76 22.55 -8.90
CA GLY A 202 -7.89 21.37 -9.74
C GLY A 202 -9.19 21.33 -10.55
N VAL A 203 -9.46 20.17 -11.13
CA VAL A 203 -10.64 19.87 -11.95
C VAL A 203 -11.44 18.73 -11.32
N ILE A 204 -12.69 18.55 -11.72
CA ILE A 204 -13.48 17.40 -11.29
C ILE A 204 -12.85 16.14 -11.92
N GLY A 205 -12.43 15.22 -11.09
CA GLY A 205 -11.96 13.90 -11.48
C GLY A 205 -13.09 12.87 -11.43
N ILE A 206 -13.94 12.94 -10.40
CA ILE A 206 -15.17 12.17 -10.26
C ILE A 206 -16.22 13.06 -9.59
N GLN A 207 -17.47 13.00 -10.05
CA GLN A 207 -18.56 13.69 -9.36
C GLN A 207 -18.93 12.96 -8.07
N VAL A 208 -18.89 13.66 -6.95
CA VAL A 208 -19.32 13.18 -5.64
C VAL A 208 -20.76 13.58 -5.37
N SER A 209 -21.58 12.66 -4.90
CA SER A 209 -22.99 12.86 -4.56
C SER A 209 -23.40 11.95 -3.40
N ALA A 210 -24.62 12.08 -2.90
CA ALA A 210 -25.15 11.17 -1.89
C ALA A 210 -25.19 9.69 -2.36
N ARG A 211 -25.25 9.46 -3.69
CA ARG A 211 -25.28 8.12 -4.28
C ARG A 211 -23.95 7.39 -4.09
N ASN A 212 -22.84 8.04 -4.41
CA ASN A 212 -21.54 7.39 -4.46
C ASN A 212 -20.66 7.71 -3.24
N GLY A 213 -20.96 8.75 -2.46
CA GLY A 213 -20.16 9.14 -1.30
C GLY A 213 -18.86 9.86 -1.66
N LYS A 214 -18.01 10.13 -0.68
CA LYS A 214 -16.70 10.77 -0.87
C LYS A 214 -15.72 9.82 -1.56
N VAL A 215 -14.69 10.37 -2.19
CA VAL A 215 -13.58 9.56 -2.72
C VAL A 215 -12.75 9.04 -1.56
N VAL A 216 -12.43 7.76 -1.60
CA VAL A 216 -11.61 7.06 -0.60
C VAL A 216 -10.21 6.77 -1.10
N GLY A 217 -10.03 6.66 -2.43
CA GLY A 217 -8.72 6.42 -3.03
C GLY A 217 -8.74 6.68 -4.53
N ALA A 218 -7.58 7.04 -5.06
CA ALA A 218 -7.30 7.13 -6.47
C ALA A 218 -5.89 6.60 -6.73
N ILE A 219 -5.73 5.73 -7.72
CA ILE A 219 -4.47 5.09 -8.09
C ILE A 219 -4.34 5.07 -9.61
N GLN A 220 -3.10 5.00 -10.11
CA GLN A 220 -2.87 4.73 -11.53
C GLN A 220 -2.79 3.21 -11.75
N VAL A 221 -3.47 2.74 -12.78
CA VAL A 221 -3.58 1.31 -13.12
C VAL A 221 -3.41 1.07 -14.61
N ALA A 222 -2.83 -0.07 -14.96
CA ALA A 222 -2.86 -0.64 -16.31
C ALA A 222 -4.14 -1.48 -16.51
N ASP A 223 -4.42 -1.89 -17.74
CA ASP A 223 -5.65 -2.65 -18.04
C ASP A 223 -5.59 -4.10 -17.52
N ASP A 224 -4.42 -4.67 -17.42
CA ASP A 224 -4.12 -6.02 -16.93
C ASP A 224 -3.90 -6.10 -15.42
N ASP A 225 -3.88 -4.96 -14.73
CA ASP A 225 -3.77 -4.92 -13.28
C ASP A 225 -4.98 -5.55 -12.56
N GLU A 226 -4.76 -5.91 -11.33
CA GLU A 226 -5.79 -6.23 -10.36
C GLU A 226 -5.74 -5.28 -9.19
N ILE A 227 -6.88 -5.04 -8.58
CA ILE A 227 -7.00 -4.18 -7.41
C ILE A 227 -7.62 -4.91 -6.24
N MET A 228 -7.26 -4.48 -5.06
CA MET A 228 -7.88 -4.84 -3.79
C MET A 228 -8.80 -3.71 -3.33
N LEU A 229 -10.05 -4.05 -3.07
CA LEU A 229 -11.04 -3.15 -2.47
C LEU A 229 -11.22 -3.56 -1.01
N VAL A 230 -11.11 -2.59 -0.10
CA VAL A 230 -11.19 -2.83 1.35
C VAL A 230 -12.38 -2.08 1.92
N SER A 231 -13.30 -2.80 2.58
CA SER A 231 -14.42 -2.19 3.28
C SER A 231 -14.12 -1.97 4.76
N LYS A 232 -14.88 -1.08 5.40
CA LYS A 232 -14.78 -0.77 6.83
C LYS A 232 -15.10 -1.98 7.72
N ALA A 233 -15.96 -2.89 7.24
CA ALA A 233 -16.28 -4.14 7.92
C ALA A 233 -15.20 -5.22 7.75
N GLY A 234 -14.06 -4.92 7.08
CA GLY A 234 -12.96 -5.85 6.86
C GLY A 234 -13.13 -6.76 5.64
N THR A 235 -14.14 -6.52 4.79
CA THR A 235 -14.30 -7.26 3.55
C THR A 235 -13.22 -6.86 2.55
N LEU A 236 -12.49 -7.86 2.03
CA LEU A 236 -11.47 -7.71 0.99
C LEU A 236 -11.99 -8.32 -0.30
N VAL A 237 -12.00 -7.54 -1.38
CA VAL A 237 -12.40 -8.02 -2.71
C VAL A 237 -11.32 -7.71 -3.73
N ARG A 238 -10.80 -8.76 -4.37
CA ARG A 238 -9.87 -8.65 -5.51
C ARG A 238 -10.66 -8.57 -6.80
N THR A 239 -10.37 -7.59 -7.64
CA THR A 239 -11.09 -7.32 -8.88
C THR A 239 -10.12 -6.97 -10.00
N LYS A 240 -10.35 -7.52 -11.20
CA LYS A 240 -9.62 -7.13 -12.40
C LYS A 240 -9.99 -5.74 -12.85
N VAL A 241 -8.98 -4.98 -13.28
CA VAL A 241 -9.15 -3.59 -13.72
C VAL A 241 -9.86 -3.50 -15.07
N ASP A 242 -9.66 -4.44 -15.99
CA ASP A 242 -10.22 -4.45 -17.33
C ASP A 242 -11.75 -4.36 -17.37
N GLY A 243 -12.42 -4.98 -16.39
CA GLY A 243 -13.87 -4.93 -16.22
C GLY A 243 -14.43 -3.58 -15.76
N ILE A 244 -13.60 -2.64 -15.33
CA ILE A 244 -14.04 -1.33 -14.85
C ILE A 244 -14.15 -0.34 -16.01
N SER A 245 -15.30 0.32 -16.16
CA SER A 245 -15.55 1.25 -17.27
C SER A 245 -14.57 2.43 -17.30
N VAL A 246 -14.07 2.73 -18.51
CA VAL A 246 -13.29 3.94 -18.78
C VAL A 246 -14.25 5.04 -19.23
N VAL A 247 -14.38 6.09 -18.42
CA VAL A 247 -15.33 7.20 -18.68
C VAL A 247 -14.70 8.54 -18.34
N GLY A 248 -15.27 9.60 -18.92
CA GLY A 248 -14.75 10.97 -18.73
C GLY A 248 -14.81 11.43 -17.27
N ARG A 249 -14.01 12.45 -16.95
CA ARG A 249 -13.83 12.99 -15.58
C ARG A 249 -15.14 13.33 -14.88
N ASN A 250 -16.05 14.00 -15.57
CA ASN A 250 -17.28 14.57 -15.00
C ASN A 250 -18.43 13.57 -14.91
N THR A 251 -18.20 12.40 -14.31
CA THR A 251 -19.20 11.34 -14.10
C THR A 251 -19.11 10.80 -12.67
N GLN A 252 -20.17 10.13 -12.20
CA GLN A 252 -20.23 9.53 -10.86
C GLN A 252 -19.59 8.14 -10.77
N GLY A 253 -19.19 7.57 -11.92
CA GLY A 253 -18.65 6.21 -11.99
C GLY A 253 -19.75 5.14 -12.03
N VAL A 254 -19.27 3.89 -12.00
CA VAL A 254 -20.07 2.65 -12.00
C VAL A 254 -19.88 1.92 -10.68
N THR A 255 -20.71 0.93 -10.39
CA THR A 255 -20.52 0.07 -9.20
C THR A 255 -19.29 -0.79 -9.39
N LEU A 256 -18.34 -0.69 -8.48
CA LEU A 256 -17.15 -1.56 -8.38
C LEU A 256 -17.44 -2.77 -7.48
N ILE A 257 -18.10 -2.51 -6.38
CA ILE A 257 -18.47 -3.50 -5.37
C ILE A 257 -19.84 -3.15 -4.81
N SER A 258 -20.66 -4.17 -4.58
CA SER A 258 -21.92 -4.01 -3.84
C SER A 258 -21.63 -4.06 -2.35
N ILE A 259 -21.85 -2.96 -1.67
CA ILE A 259 -21.60 -2.81 -0.24
C ILE A 259 -22.93 -2.70 0.49
N ASP A 260 -23.02 -3.33 1.66
CA ASP A 260 -24.20 -3.22 2.53
C ASP A 260 -24.40 -1.77 2.98
N LYS A 261 -25.66 -1.37 3.22
CA LYS A 261 -26.02 0.00 3.61
C LYS A 261 -25.35 0.53 4.87
N LYS A 262 -24.77 -0.35 5.69
CA LYS A 262 -24.06 -0.02 6.93
C LYS A 262 -22.56 -0.06 6.79
N ASP A 263 -22.02 -0.51 5.65
CA ASP A 263 -20.61 -0.62 5.37
C ASP A 263 -20.16 0.47 4.41
N GLN A 264 -18.87 0.70 4.29
CA GLN A 264 -18.26 1.68 3.39
C GLN A 264 -16.94 1.15 2.87
N LEU A 265 -16.62 1.46 1.61
CA LEU A 265 -15.28 1.29 1.11
C LEU A 265 -14.35 2.31 1.82
N VAL A 266 -13.19 1.85 2.25
CA VAL A 266 -12.23 2.70 2.99
C VAL A 266 -10.89 2.82 2.29
N ALA A 267 -10.52 1.83 1.45
CA ALA A 267 -9.27 1.87 0.70
C ALA A 267 -9.37 1.10 -0.62
N ILE A 268 -8.52 1.47 -1.55
CA ILE A 268 -8.20 0.72 -2.76
C ILE A 268 -6.67 0.63 -2.89
N ASP A 269 -6.16 -0.49 -3.36
CA ASP A 269 -4.75 -0.66 -3.67
C ASP A 269 -4.56 -1.53 -4.89
N ARG A 270 -3.42 -1.40 -5.58
CA ARG A 270 -3.04 -2.24 -6.71
C ARG A 270 -2.41 -3.53 -6.20
N VAL A 271 -2.87 -4.66 -6.69
CA VAL A 271 -2.23 -5.95 -6.42
C VAL A 271 -0.99 -6.06 -7.31
N ILE A 272 0.18 -6.08 -6.69
CA ILE A 272 1.42 -6.39 -7.40
C ILE A 272 1.45 -7.91 -7.53
N SER A 273 1.19 -8.45 -8.72
CA SER A 273 1.45 -9.85 -9.03
C SER A 273 2.96 -10.04 -8.99
N GLY A 274 3.47 -10.80 -8.02
CA GLY A 274 4.78 -11.39 -8.16
C GLY A 274 4.71 -12.35 -9.34
N ASP A 275 5.73 -12.38 -10.19
CA ASP A 275 5.83 -13.34 -11.27
C ASP A 275 5.53 -14.74 -10.73
N ASP A 276 4.41 -15.32 -11.17
CA ASP A 276 3.95 -16.67 -10.79
C ASP A 276 4.84 -17.72 -11.53
N GLU A 277 6.17 -17.68 -11.34
CA GLU A 277 7.07 -18.72 -11.89
C GLU A 277 7.28 -19.90 -10.92
N ASP A 278 6.62 -19.97 -9.74
CA ASP A 278 6.87 -21.02 -8.74
C ASP A 278 5.62 -21.82 -8.27
N GLU A 279 4.53 -21.89 -9.03
CA GLU A 279 3.37 -22.76 -8.65
C GLU A 279 3.28 -24.11 -9.40
N GLU A 280 4.30 -24.56 -10.14
CA GLU A 280 4.37 -25.92 -10.68
C GLU A 280 5.37 -26.81 -9.90
N GLY A 281 5.19 -27.01 -8.60
CA GLY A 281 6.15 -27.84 -7.88
C GLY A 281 5.77 -28.34 -6.49
N ALA A 282 4.52 -28.35 -6.08
CA ALA A 282 4.17 -28.79 -4.73
C ALA A 282 2.84 -29.56 -4.59
N ASP A 283 2.49 -30.40 -5.58
CA ASP A 283 1.43 -31.40 -5.42
C ASP A 283 1.88 -32.74 -6.02
N ALA A 284 2.81 -33.42 -5.35
CA ALA A 284 3.02 -34.85 -5.45
C ALA A 284 3.74 -35.37 -4.20
N VAL A 285 3.03 -35.49 -3.11
CA VAL A 285 3.39 -36.47 -2.08
C VAL A 285 2.24 -37.44 -1.98
N GLU A 286 2.51 -38.64 -2.57
CA GLU A 286 1.69 -39.83 -2.64
C GLU A 286 1.05 -40.17 -1.30
N GLU A 287 -0.25 -40.42 -1.32
CA GLU A 287 -0.95 -41.34 -0.42
C GLU A 287 -0.41 -42.75 -0.70
N GLY A 288 0.53 -43.18 0.10
CA GLY A 288 0.98 -44.57 0.18
C GLY A 288 0.06 -45.37 1.12
N ALA A 289 -0.75 -46.20 0.52
CA ALA A 289 -1.68 -47.11 1.13
C ALA A 289 -1.04 -48.01 2.23
N LEU A 290 -1.74 -48.09 3.35
CA LEU A 290 -1.63 -49.19 4.30
C LEU A 290 -2.43 -50.37 3.73
N GLU A 291 -1.76 -51.45 3.30
CA GLU A 291 -2.37 -52.77 3.18
C GLU A 291 -1.95 -53.67 4.35
N GLU A 292 -2.96 -54.17 4.99
CA GLU A 292 -2.94 -55.26 5.96
C GLU A 292 -2.36 -56.54 5.36
N GLY A 293 -1.59 -57.27 6.15
CA GLY A 293 -1.18 -58.64 5.88
C GLY A 293 -0.97 -59.41 7.17
N ALA A 294 -2.05 -60.02 7.64
CA ALA A 294 -2.00 -61.05 8.69
C ALA A 294 -1.50 -62.38 8.12
N ALA A 295 -0.69 -63.07 8.89
CA ALA A 295 -0.79 -64.54 9.20
C ALA A 295 0.51 -65.05 9.79
N ALA A 296 0.38 -65.55 11.02
CA ALA A 296 0.65 -66.86 11.56
C ALA A 296 1.95 -67.56 11.09
N ASP A 297 2.80 -67.98 11.99
CA ASP A 297 2.82 -69.34 12.49
C ASP A 297 4.00 -69.57 13.43
N GLU A 298 3.72 -70.40 14.39
CA GLU A 298 4.38 -71.22 15.33
C GLU A 298 5.90 -71.45 15.22
N GLY A 299 6.51 -71.67 16.40
CA GLY A 299 7.45 -72.72 16.54
C GLY A 299 8.66 -72.52 17.42
N ALA A 300 8.53 -73.05 18.65
CA ALA A 300 9.49 -73.84 19.39
C ALA A 300 10.77 -73.26 20.00
N VAL A 301 10.72 -73.22 21.30
CA VAL A 301 11.68 -73.79 22.31
C VAL A 301 13.16 -73.85 21.94
N ASP A 302 14.05 -73.36 22.76
CA ASP A 302 14.84 -74.18 23.66
C ASP A 302 15.77 -73.34 24.53
N GLU A 303 15.95 -73.94 25.66
CA GLU A 303 16.75 -73.68 26.83
C GLU A 303 18.20 -73.22 26.63
N GLY A 304 18.70 -72.63 27.67
CA GLY A 304 20.11 -72.79 28.00
C GLY A 304 20.72 -71.67 28.82
N THR A 305 20.54 -71.71 30.13
CA THR A 305 21.55 -71.66 31.20
C THR A 305 22.77 -70.77 30.95
N ALA A 306 23.07 -69.87 31.82
CA ALA A 306 23.71 -69.89 33.15
C ALA A 306 24.97 -69.03 33.21
N GLU A 307 25.08 -68.33 34.30
CA GLU A 307 26.32 -67.96 35.07
C GLU A 307 27.33 -67.05 34.35
N GLY A 308 27.88 -66.08 34.94
CA GLY A 308 28.25 -65.66 36.27
C GLY A 308 29.14 -64.47 36.24
N GLU A 309 29.14 -63.78 37.33
CA GLU A 309 30.25 -63.11 38.05
C GLU A 309 31.32 -62.30 37.20
N GLU A 310 31.46 -61.04 37.41
CA GLU A 310 32.14 -60.28 38.48
C GLU A 310 31.70 -58.81 38.44
#